data_e4bdbbc7114a1c49b4ef6f8bf6bfaf44
#
_entry.id   e4bdbbc7114a1c49b4ef6f8bf6bfaf44
#
_cell.length_a   1.000
_cell.length_b   1.000
_cell.length_c   1.000
_cell.angle_alpha   90.00
_cell.angle_beta   90.00
_cell.angle_gamma   90.00
#
_symmetry.space_group_name_H-M   'P 1'
#
loop_
_entity.id
_entity.type
_entity.pdbx_description
1 polymer ?
#
loop_
_entity_poly.entity_id
_entity_poly.type
_entity_poly.pdbx_seq_one_letter_code
_entity_poly.pdbx_strand_id
1 'polypeptide(L)'
;MYIINNNNNKYEVSSDVFNKIHSLDSKASKYLSECLTEDKSATEFHFRRHNTCTTCILDYFVGDNLHMPNDLCPTKFMEEITFWGIQENEIGLCCYNKYVSFFEDKEALKMLENDEKKRNETKEFVYSLSSGSGWSAVQARVWKVMEYPASSMSAKVSHE
;
A
#
# COMPACT_ATOMS: atom_id res chain seq x y z
N MET A 1 -18.50 -11.63 28.11
CA MET A 1 -17.23 -10.89 28.12
C MET A 1 -16.20 -11.77 27.48
N TYR A 2 -15.45 -11.25 26.52
CA TYR A 2 -14.45 -11.97 25.74
C TYR A 2 -13.07 -11.34 25.92
N ILE A 3 -12.00 -12.08 25.67
CA ILE A 3 -10.62 -11.62 25.77
C ILE A 3 -9.96 -11.77 24.40
N ILE A 4 -9.46 -10.68 23.85
CA ILE A 4 -8.56 -10.67 22.71
C ILE A 4 -7.13 -10.59 23.24
N ASN A 5 -6.38 -11.67 23.08
CA ASN A 5 -4.99 -11.74 23.50
C ASN A 5 -4.10 -11.53 22.25
N ASN A 6 -3.47 -10.37 22.16
CA ASN A 6 -2.57 -10.06 21.06
C ASN A 6 -1.13 -9.93 21.54
N ASN A 7 -0.26 -10.89 21.18
CA ASN A 7 1.14 -10.92 21.61
C ASN A 7 1.31 -10.75 23.15
N ASN A 8 0.51 -11.47 23.94
CA ASN A 8 0.43 -11.42 25.40
C ASN A 8 -0.22 -10.13 25.99
N ASN A 9 -0.66 -9.18 25.16
CA ASN A 9 -1.51 -8.08 25.62
C ASN A 9 -2.97 -8.53 25.58
N LYS A 10 -3.62 -8.50 26.75
CA LYS A 10 -5.00 -8.92 26.90
C LYS A 10 -5.93 -7.72 26.86
N TYR A 11 -6.90 -7.76 25.98
CA TYR A 11 -7.94 -6.77 25.83
C TYR A 11 -9.29 -7.41 26.19
N GLU A 12 -9.94 -6.88 27.20
CA GLU A 12 -11.29 -7.30 27.56
C GLU A 12 -12.29 -6.56 26.67
N VAL A 13 -13.11 -7.33 25.95
CA VAL A 13 -14.12 -6.78 25.05
C VAL A 13 -15.53 -7.22 25.48
N SER A 14 -16.49 -6.32 25.32
CA SER A 14 -17.88 -6.64 25.55
C SER A 14 -18.42 -7.61 24.49
N SER A 15 -19.54 -8.26 24.79
CA SER A 15 -20.21 -9.13 23.83
C SER A 15 -20.64 -8.37 22.57
N ASP A 16 -20.99 -7.09 22.70
CA ASP A 16 -21.42 -6.26 21.57
C ASP A 16 -20.26 -5.97 20.61
N VAL A 17 -19.08 -5.61 21.16
CA VAL A 17 -17.86 -5.41 20.37
C VAL A 17 -17.44 -6.70 19.69
N PHE A 18 -17.46 -7.82 20.41
CA PHE A 18 -17.16 -9.12 19.85
C PHE A 18 -18.10 -9.47 18.69
N ASN A 19 -19.40 -9.28 18.86
CA ASN A 19 -20.38 -9.54 17.82
C ASN A 19 -20.20 -8.62 16.61
N LYS A 20 -19.86 -7.36 16.80
CA LYS A 20 -19.51 -6.44 15.70
C LYS A 20 -18.34 -7.00 14.87
N ILE A 21 -17.24 -7.38 15.52
CA ILE A 21 -16.06 -7.95 14.85
C ILE A 21 -16.43 -9.25 14.12
N HIS A 22 -17.19 -10.12 14.78
CA HIS A 22 -17.56 -11.41 14.23
C HIS A 22 -18.53 -11.32 13.04
N SER A 23 -19.37 -10.27 12.98
CA SER A 23 -20.33 -10.04 11.89
C SER A 23 -19.70 -9.52 10.59
N LEU A 24 -18.47 -9.04 10.63
CA LEU A 24 -17.79 -8.51 9.45
C LEU A 24 -17.28 -9.64 8.54
N ASP A 25 -17.28 -9.43 7.22
CA ASP A 25 -16.57 -10.33 6.29
C ASP A 25 -15.06 -10.01 6.31
N SER A 26 -14.37 -10.57 7.26
CA SER A 26 -12.97 -10.28 7.54
C SER A 26 -12.16 -11.53 7.86
N LYS A 27 -10.84 -11.43 7.79
CA LYS A 27 -9.94 -12.50 8.22
C LYS A 27 -10.05 -12.73 9.72
N ALA A 28 -10.26 -11.66 10.51
CA ALA A 28 -10.47 -11.74 11.95
C ALA A 28 -11.74 -12.53 12.28
N SER A 29 -12.85 -12.23 11.61
CA SER A 29 -14.12 -12.94 11.79
C SER A 29 -14.02 -14.43 11.43
N LYS A 30 -13.35 -14.75 10.31
CA LYS A 30 -13.13 -16.14 9.89
C LYS A 30 -12.35 -16.91 10.96
N TYR A 31 -11.28 -16.32 11.46
CA TYR A 31 -10.49 -16.92 12.53
C TYR A 31 -11.31 -17.14 13.83
N LEU A 32 -12.12 -16.15 14.24
CA LEU A 32 -13.00 -16.27 15.39
C LEU A 32 -14.03 -17.41 15.22
N SER A 33 -14.58 -17.52 14.01
CA SER A 33 -15.52 -18.60 13.66
C SER A 33 -14.89 -19.97 13.73
N GLU A 34 -13.64 -20.12 13.27
CA GLU A 34 -12.88 -21.36 13.36
C GLU A 34 -12.64 -21.74 14.82
N CYS A 35 -12.19 -20.81 15.66
CA CYS A 35 -12.00 -21.06 17.09
C CYS A 35 -13.30 -21.48 17.79
N LEU A 36 -14.43 -20.85 17.46
CA LEU A 36 -15.73 -21.18 18.04
C LEU A 36 -16.30 -22.52 17.52
N THR A 37 -15.87 -22.99 16.35
CA THR A 37 -16.24 -24.34 15.88
C THR A 37 -15.46 -25.43 16.64
N GLU A 38 -14.23 -25.15 17.03
CA GLU A 38 -13.40 -26.06 17.82
C GLU A 38 -13.83 -26.08 19.30
N ASP A 39 -14.04 -24.92 19.89
CA ASP A 39 -14.54 -24.79 21.27
C ASP A 39 -15.65 -23.71 21.36
N LYS A 40 -16.89 -24.15 21.46
CA LYS A 40 -18.06 -23.28 21.60
C LYS A 40 -18.08 -22.49 22.90
N SER A 41 -17.28 -22.85 23.89
CA SER A 41 -17.17 -22.17 25.17
C SER A 41 -15.97 -21.22 25.22
N ALA A 42 -15.21 -21.08 24.12
CA ALA A 42 -14.04 -20.24 24.07
C ALA A 42 -14.37 -18.78 24.38
N THR A 43 -13.64 -18.20 25.31
CA THR A 43 -13.77 -16.79 25.72
C THR A 43 -12.49 -16.00 25.51
N GLU A 44 -11.37 -16.66 25.19
CA GLU A 44 -10.08 -16.02 24.90
C GLU A 44 -9.61 -16.43 23.49
N PHE A 45 -9.24 -15.42 22.67
CA PHE A 45 -8.81 -15.58 21.30
C PHE A 45 -7.44 -14.95 21.11
N HIS A 46 -6.51 -15.70 20.52
CA HIS A 46 -5.11 -15.32 20.39
C HIS A 46 -4.79 -14.79 19.01
N PHE A 47 -4.34 -13.55 18.93
CA PHE A 47 -3.89 -12.91 17.70
C PHE A 47 -2.39 -12.60 17.73
N ARG A 48 -1.79 -12.47 16.55
CA ARG A 48 -0.40 -12.01 16.37
C ARG A 48 -0.39 -10.82 15.41
N ARG A 49 -0.83 -9.69 15.91
CA ARG A 49 -0.98 -8.45 15.13
C ARG A 49 -0.17 -7.31 15.76
N HIS A 50 -0.15 -6.16 15.10
CA HIS A 50 0.56 -4.99 15.64
C HIS A 50 -0.19 -4.42 16.85
N ASN A 51 0.46 -4.35 18.01
CA ASN A 51 -0.20 -4.01 19.27
C ASN A 51 -0.88 -2.63 19.25
N THR A 52 -0.16 -1.60 18.81
CA THR A 52 -0.71 -0.23 18.73
C THR A 52 -1.93 -0.16 17.81
N CYS A 53 -1.87 -0.85 16.65
CA CYS A 53 -3.03 -0.94 15.75
C CYS A 53 -4.19 -1.67 16.38
N THR A 54 -3.95 -2.79 17.06
CA THR A 54 -5.01 -3.56 17.70
C THR A 54 -5.75 -2.68 18.72
N THR A 55 -5.04 -1.86 19.50
CA THR A 55 -5.66 -0.92 20.44
C THR A 55 -6.56 0.07 19.70
N CYS A 56 -6.03 0.79 18.69
CA CYS A 56 -6.82 1.77 17.92
C CYS A 56 -8.05 1.14 17.24
N ILE A 57 -7.92 -0.10 16.78
CA ILE A 57 -9.01 -0.83 16.12
C ILE A 57 -10.07 -1.27 17.14
N LEU A 58 -9.68 -1.70 18.33
CA LEU A 58 -10.64 -2.04 19.37
C LEU A 58 -11.36 -0.80 19.88
N ASP A 59 -10.67 0.34 20.04
CA ASP A 59 -11.27 1.63 20.39
C ASP A 59 -12.33 2.03 19.34
N TYR A 60 -12.02 1.87 18.04
CA TYR A 60 -12.99 2.10 16.96
C TYR A 60 -14.25 1.23 17.11
N PHE A 61 -14.11 -0.05 17.44
CA PHE A 61 -15.27 -0.92 17.67
C PHE A 61 -16.10 -0.57 18.89
N VAL A 62 -15.48 0.07 19.88
CA VAL A 62 -16.20 0.62 21.07
C VAL A 62 -17.02 1.86 20.70
N GLY A 63 -16.62 2.60 19.66
CA GLY A 63 -17.37 3.77 19.16
C GLY A 63 -16.54 5.02 18.96
N ASP A 64 -15.22 4.93 19.08
CA ASP A 64 -14.31 6.02 18.75
C ASP A 64 -14.05 6.14 17.24
N ASN A 65 -13.42 7.24 16.83
CA ASN A 65 -12.96 7.38 15.45
C ASN A 65 -11.72 6.50 15.22
N LEU A 66 -11.63 5.92 14.02
CA LEU A 66 -10.45 5.15 13.64
C LEU A 66 -9.25 6.09 13.41
N HIS A 67 -8.26 6.02 14.27
CA HIS A 67 -7.03 6.79 14.15
C HIS A 67 -5.85 5.92 13.73
N MET A 68 -5.06 6.43 12.78
CA MET A 68 -3.80 5.79 12.40
C MET A 68 -2.70 6.20 13.41
N PRO A 69 -2.00 5.23 14.03
CA PRO A 69 -0.85 5.53 14.88
C PRO A 69 0.23 6.33 14.14
N ASN A 70 0.85 7.30 14.81
CA ASN A 70 1.83 8.19 14.19
C ASN A 70 3.15 7.50 13.82
N ASP A 71 3.49 6.46 14.53
CA ASP A 71 4.71 5.65 14.40
C ASP A 71 4.55 4.50 13.40
N LEU A 72 3.38 4.39 12.76
CA LEU A 72 3.09 3.30 11.84
C LEU A 72 3.11 3.76 10.38
N CYS A 73 3.68 2.93 9.51
CA CYS A 73 3.59 3.11 8.06
C CYS A 73 2.15 2.91 7.57
N PRO A 74 1.62 3.81 6.72
CA PRO A 74 0.27 3.67 6.14
C PRO A 74 0.00 2.34 5.44
N THR A 75 0.99 1.75 4.77
CA THR A 75 0.85 0.41 4.17
C THR A 75 0.57 -0.65 5.24
N LYS A 76 1.27 -0.58 6.37
CA LYS A 76 1.06 -1.53 7.47
C LYS A 76 -0.29 -1.32 8.13
N PHE A 77 -0.71 -0.07 8.29
CA PHE A 77 -2.04 0.26 8.80
C PHE A 77 -3.15 -0.28 7.88
N MET A 78 -3.01 -0.13 6.56
CA MET A 78 -3.94 -0.69 5.58
C MET A 78 -4.07 -2.23 5.71
N GLU A 79 -2.96 -2.94 5.91
CA GLU A 79 -2.98 -4.39 6.14
C GLU A 79 -3.76 -4.75 7.41
N GLU A 80 -3.63 -3.94 8.48
CA GLU A 80 -4.32 -4.17 9.74
C GLU A 80 -5.82 -3.92 9.60
N ILE A 81 -6.26 -2.77 9.06
CA ILE A 81 -7.69 -2.49 8.87
C ILE A 81 -8.35 -3.50 7.94
N THR A 82 -7.66 -3.92 6.87
CA THR A 82 -8.15 -4.97 5.98
C THR A 82 -8.31 -6.32 6.70
N PHE A 83 -7.38 -6.67 7.58
CA PHE A 83 -7.48 -7.90 8.38
C PHE A 83 -8.73 -7.90 9.27
N TRP A 84 -9.07 -6.75 9.87
CA TRP A 84 -10.22 -6.58 10.73
C TRP A 84 -11.52 -6.30 9.97
N GLY A 85 -11.47 -6.09 8.65
CA GLY A 85 -12.65 -5.84 7.80
C GLY A 85 -13.17 -4.40 7.88
N ILE A 86 -12.31 -3.46 8.25
CA ILE A 86 -12.65 -2.04 8.33
C ILE A 86 -12.31 -1.38 7.00
N GLN A 87 -13.19 -0.51 6.50
CA GLN A 87 -12.98 0.21 5.25
C GLN A 87 -12.13 1.48 5.46
N GLU A 88 -11.42 1.90 4.43
CA GLU A 88 -10.54 3.08 4.49
C GLU A 88 -11.30 4.39 4.73
N ASN A 89 -12.56 4.47 4.34
CA ASN A 89 -13.44 5.62 4.59
C ASN A 89 -13.82 5.81 6.06
N GLU A 90 -13.58 4.81 6.91
CA GLU A 90 -13.78 4.89 8.36
C GLU A 90 -12.60 5.57 9.09
N ILE A 91 -11.49 5.83 8.37
CA ILE A 91 -10.33 6.53 8.94
C ILE A 91 -10.74 7.96 9.29
N GLY A 92 -10.47 8.36 10.51
CA GLY A 92 -10.76 9.71 11.02
C GLY A 92 -10.10 10.80 10.16
N LEU A 93 -10.83 11.88 9.87
CA LEU A 93 -10.39 12.97 8.98
C LEU A 93 -9.02 13.56 9.35
N CYS A 94 -8.65 13.56 10.63
CA CYS A 94 -7.34 14.02 11.10
C CYS A 94 -6.17 13.17 10.59
N CYS A 95 -6.41 11.89 10.27
CA CYS A 95 -5.41 10.95 9.78
C CYS A 95 -5.55 10.68 8.27
N TYR A 96 -6.73 10.89 7.72
CA TYR A 96 -7.08 10.52 6.37
C TYR A 96 -6.19 11.18 5.31
N ASN A 97 -5.95 12.48 5.42
CA ASN A 97 -5.09 13.19 4.47
C ASN A 97 -3.66 12.63 4.45
N LYS A 98 -3.09 12.35 5.64
CA LYS A 98 -1.76 11.73 5.75
C LYS A 98 -1.73 10.32 5.15
N TYR A 99 -2.81 9.56 5.34
CA TYR A 99 -2.97 8.21 4.80
C TYR A 99 -3.03 8.24 3.29
N VAL A 100 -3.90 9.05 2.70
CA VAL A 100 -4.11 9.12 1.25
C VAL A 100 -2.88 9.67 0.53
N SER A 101 -2.29 10.77 1.00
CA SER A 101 -1.11 11.37 0.36
C SER A 101 0.05 10.39 0.24
N PHE A 102 0.23 9.50 1.21
CA PHE A 102 1.25 8.45 1.12
C PHE A 102 1.04 7.51 -0.07
N PHE A 103 -0.21 7.13 -0.36
CA PHE A 103 -0.50 6.23 -1.48
C PHE A 103 -0.43 6.96 -2.83
N GLU A 104 -0.86 8.23 -2.88
CA GLU A 104 -0.73 9.08 -4.07
C GLU A 104 0.75 9.29 -4.43
N ASP A 105 1.59 9.62 -3.46
CA ASP A 105 3.04 9.76 -3.65
C ASP A 105 3.67 8.46 -4.13
N LYS A 106 3.29 7.33 -3.55
CA LYS A 106 3.78 6.01 -3.95
C LYS A 106 3.37 5.63 -5.37
N GLU A 107 2.17 5.98 -5.79
CA GLU A 107 1.70 5.75 -7.16
C GLU A 107 2.42 6.67 -8.15
N ALA A 108 2.60 7.94 -7.81
CA ALA A 108 3.37 8.89 -8.62
C ALA A 108 4.82 8.42 -8.81
N LEU A 109 5.47 7.94 -7.77
CA LEU A 109 6.82 7.35 -7.87
C LEU A 109 6.87 6.14 -8.80
N LYS A 110 5.90 5.24 -8.72
CA LYS A 110 5.82 4.10 -9.64
C LYS A 110 5.62 4.51 -11.11
N MET A 111 4.83 5.56 -11.36
CA MET A 111 4.67 6.10 -12.71
C MET A 111 5.99 6.65 -13.24
N LEU A 112 6.74 7.41 -12.43
CA LEU A 112 8.04 7.94 -12.79
C LEU A 112 9.07 6.82 -13.09
N GLU A 113 9.12 5.78 -12.25
CA GLU A 113 9.98 4.62 -12.47
C GLU A 113 9.65 3.90 -13.79
N ASN A 114 8.36 3.73 -14.09
CA ASN A 114 7.91 3.10 -15.34
C ASN A 114 8.27 3.94 -16.57
N ASP A 115 8.13 5.26 -16.47
CA ASP A 115 8.49 6.18 -17.57
C ASP A 115 10.01 6.20 -17.79
N GLU A 116 10.80 6.16 -16.72
CA GLU A 116 12.24 6.05 -16.82
C GLU A 116 12.68 4.73 -17.46
N LYS A 117 12.03 3.63 -17.09
CA LYS A 117 12.27 2.31 -17.69
C LYS A 117 11.97 2.33 -19.19
N LYS A 118 10.80 2.82 -19.60
CA LYS A 118 10.44 2.97 -21.02
C LYS A 118 11.43 3.84 -21.78
N ARG A 119 11.85 4.94 -21.19
CA ARG A 119 12.86 5.85 -21.78
C ARG A 119 14.20 5.14 -21.98
N ASN A 120 14.62 4.31 -21.04
CA ASN A 120 15.87 3.56 -21.14
C ASN A 120 15.78 2.45 -22.18
N GLU A 121 14.66 1.72 -22.27
CA GLU A 121 14.40 0.74 -23.31
C GLU A 121 14.42 1.39 -24.71
N THR A 122 13.82 2.57 -24.87
CA THR A 122 13.84 3.33 -26.12
C THR A 122 15.26 3.76 -26.48
N LYS A 123 16.06 4.23 -25.53
CA LYS A 123 17.47 4.58 -25.73
C LYS A 123 18.29 3.40 -26.20
N GLU A 124 18.12 2.24 -25.57
CA GLU A 124 18.83 1.02 -25.91
C GLU A 124 18.45 0.52 -27.32
N PHE A 125 17.17 0.57 -27.66
CA PHE A 125 16.67 0.25 -28.99
C PHE A 125 17.27 1.17 -30.05
N VAL A 126 17.24 2.49 -29.84
CA VAL A 126 17.83 3.48 -30.76
C VAL A 126 19.35 3.26 -30.93
N TYR A 127 20.04 2.94 -29.81
CA TYR A 127 21.46 2.63 -29.83
C TYR A 127 21.75 1.38 -30.66
N SER A 128 20.94 0.32 -30.52
CA SER A 128 21.08 -0.92 -31.28
C SER A 128 20.88 -0.68 -32.77
N LEU A 129 19.91 0.15 -33.16
CA LEU A 129 19.70 0.53 -34.57
C LEU A 129 20.85 1.38 -35.12
N SER A 130 21.45 2.25 -34.34
CA SER A 130 22.53 3.14 -34.74
C SER A 130 23.87 2.43 -34.94
N SER A 131 24.04 1.25 -34.37
CA SER A 131 25.25 0.42 -34.53
C SER A 131 25.24 -0.42 -35.83
N GLY A 132 24.10 -0.52 -36.53
CA GLY A 132 23.97 -1.15 -37.80
C GLY A 132 24.57 -0.33 -38.97
N SER A 133 24.80 -0.95 -40.14
CA SER A 133 25.18 -0.27 -41.36
C SER A 133 23.96 -0.10 -42.28
N GLY A 134 23.85 1.07 -42.93
CA GLY A 134 22.80 1.32 -43.90
C GLY A 134 21.84 2.48 -43.53
N TRP A 135 20.79 2.64 -44.34
CA TRP A 135 19.85 3.76 -44.23
C TRP A 135 19.12 3.82 -42.86
N SER A 136 18.81 2.68 -42.29
CA SER A 136 18.19 2.57 -40.97
C SER A 136 19.08 3.16 -39.85
N ALA A 137 20.38 2.97 -39.96
CA ALA A 137 21.35 3.54 -39.02
C ALA A 137 21.43 5.08 -39.11
N VAL A 138 21.29 5.63 -40.32
CA VAL A 138 21.21 7.09 -40.50
C VAL A 138 19.95 7.66 -39.88
N GLN A 139 18.80 7.03 -40.14
CA GLN A 139 17.53 7.44 -39.50
C GLN A 139 17.60 7.39 -37.98
N ALA A 140 18.16 6.33 -37.41
CA ALA A 140 18.31 6.19 -35.96
C ALA A 140 19.24 7.26 -35.36
N ARG A 141 20.29 7.67 -36.09
CA ARG A 141 21.17 8.77 -35.64
C ARG A 141 20.47 10.12 -35.68
N VAL A 142 19.69 10.40 -36.74
CA VAL A 142 18.88 11.63 -36.84
C VAL A 142 17.84 11.67 -35.73
N TRP A 143 17.13 10.57 -35.51
CA TRP A 143 16.17 10.45 -34.42
C TRP A 143 16.80 10.72 -33.06
N LYS A 144 17.98 10.15 -32.78
CA LYS A 144 18.73 10.37 -31.54
C LYS A 144 19.08 11.84 -31.31
N VAL A 145 19.46 12.56 -32.34
CA VAL A 145 19.78 14.00 -32.27
C VAL A 145 18.53 14.81 -31.94
N MET A 146 17.38 14.47 -32.51
CA MET A 146 16.12 15.18 -32.30
C MET A 146 15.49 14.91 -30.91
N GLU A 147 15.49 13.67 -30.48
CA GLU A 147 14.87 13.29 -29.17
C GLU A 147 15.76 13.56 -27.94
N TYR A 148 17.08 13.51 -28.15
CA TYR A 148 18.03 13.68 -27.07
C TYR A 148 19.04 14.80 -27.35
N PRO A 149 18.61 16.08 -27.29
CA PRO A 149 19.46 17.23 -27.66
C PRO A 149 20.72 17.35 -26.81
N ALA A 150 20.75 16.79 -25.59
CA ALA A 150 21.94 16.78 -24.74
C ALA A 150 23.00 15.72 -25.13
N SER A 151 22.71 14.83 -26.10
CA SER A 151 23.56 13.69 -26.43
C SER A 151 24.72 14.03 -27.40
N SER A 152 24.66 15.16 -28.10
CA SER A 152 25.72 15.57 -29.02
C SER A 152 25.78 17.10 -29.18
N MET A 153 26.94 17.59 -29.61
CA MET A 153 27.15 19.02 -29.92
C MET A 153 26.23 19.52 -31.04
N SER A 154 25.97 18.68 -32.04
CA SER A 154 25.07 19.00 -33.16
C SER A 154 23.58 19.06 -32.73
N ALA A 155 23.17 18.34 -31.71
CA ALA A 155 21.83 18.39 -31.17
C ALA A 155 21.54 19.71 -30.41
N LYS A 156 22.57 20.31 -29.80
CA LYS A 156 22.44 21.59 -29.08
C LYS A 156 22.19 22.78 -30.01
N VAL A 157 22.71 22.72 -31.23
CA VAL A 157 22.55 23.81 -32.24
C VAL A 157 21.14 23.83 -32.87
N SER A 158 20.43 22.72 -32.87
CA SER A 158 19.08 22.61 -33.45
C SER A 158 17.96 23.13 -32.53
N HIS A 159 18.28 23.53 -31.29
CA HIS A 159 17.32 23.94 -30.27
C HIS A 159 17.40 25.44 -29.92
N GLU A 160 18.29 26.22 -30.53
CA GLU A 160 18.31 27.68 -30.54
C GLU A 160 17.58 28.24 -31.77
#